data_829d66130bfcf63066a03b51676dc09e
#
_entry.id   829d66130bfcf63066a03b51676dc09e
#
_cell.length_a   1.000
_cell.length_b   1.000
_cell.length_c   1.000
_cell.angle_alpha   90.00
_cell.angle_beta   90.00
_cell.angle_gamma   90.00
#
_symmetry.space_group_name_H-M   'P 1'
#
loop_
_entity.id
_entity.type
_entity.pdbx_description
1 polymer ?
#
loop_
_entity_poly.entity_id
_entity_poly.type
_entity_poly.pdbx_seq_one_letter_code
_entity_poly.pdbx_strand_id
1 'polypeptide(L)'
;MLKYTRNSVIAFDFHDALSFEGETGPYVQYAIVRARSIFRKGGTTSAAALAAVDGAVLAKYVESEEGSDLWELWQTASKTTLLLEQCIATAEPAYLAKHAFQLAQQFNNFYHRHHILNETDPTRKALLLATAAVAQREMVRALGYLGIEAPERM
;
A
#
# COMPACT_ATOMS: atom_id res chain seq x y z
N MET A 1 -14.93 -11.28 -2.59
CA MET A 1 -15.50 -11.64 -3.93
C MET A 1 -14.69 -11.07 -5.08
N LEU A 2 -14.27 -9.80 -5.08
CA LEU A 2 -13.49 -9.17 -6.19
C LEU A 2 -12.14 -9.83 -6.51
N LYS A 3 -11.58 -10.63 -5.62
CA LYS A 3 -10.30 -11.35 -5.83
C LYS A 3 -10.39 -12.51 -6.83
N TYR A 4 -11.60 -12.97 -7.16
CA TYR A 4 -11.81 -14.07 -8.10
C TYR A 4 -12.04 -13.54 -9.51
N THR A 5 -11.51 -14.26 -10.50
CA THR A 5 -11.76 -13.96 -11.91
C THR A 5 -13.19 -14.36 -12.30
N ARG A 6 -13.73 -13.74 -13.36
CA ARG A 6 -15.11 -13.99 -13.85
C ARG A 6 -15.42 -15.45 -14.11
N ASN A 7 -14.42 -16.20 -14.56
CA ASN A 7 -14.57 -17.60 -14.96
C ASN A 7 -14.23 -18.59 -13.85
N SER A 8 -13.89 -18.09 -12.64
CA SER A 8 -13.58 -18.97 -11.52
C SER A 8 -14.86 -19.56 -10.92
N VAL A 9 -14.85 -20.87 -10.72
CA VAL A 9 -15.87 -21.52 -9.87
C VAL A 9 -15.58 -21.17 -8.42
N ILE A 10 -16.51 -20.53 -7.74
CA ILE A 10 -16.37 -20.10 -6.34
C ILE A 10 -17.26 -21.01 -5.50
N ALA A 11 -16.64 -21.83 -4.66
CA ALA A 11 -17.36 -22.46 -3.55
C ALA A 11 -17.55 -21.38 -2.47
N PHE A 12 -18.81 -20.99 -2.26
CA PHE A 12 -19.13 -19.97 -1.24
C PHE A 12 -19.09 -20.58 0.16
N ASP A 13 -18.22 -20.04 1.00
CA ASP A 13 -18.16 -20.35 2.42
C ASP A 13 -18.40 -19.09 3.25
N PHE A 14 -19.30 -19.16 4.23
CA PHE A 14 -19.65 -18.02 5.08
C PHE A 14 -18.47 -17.60 5.98
N HIS A 15 -17.71 -18.55 6.49
CA HIS A 15 -16.58 -18.26 7.36
C HIS A 15 -15.51 -17.47 6.59
N ASP A 16 -15.17 -17.92 5.38
CA ASP A 16 -14.21 -17.23 4.51
C ASP A 16 -14.73 -15.87 4.05
N ALA A 17 -16.01 -15.77 3.73
CA ALA A 17 -16.62 -14.53 3.24
C ALA A 17 -16.68 -13.43 4.31
N LEU A 18 -16.78 -13.80 5.59
CA LEU A 18 -16.83 -12.90 6.73
C LEU A 18 -15.47 -12.73 7.42
N SER A 19 -14.44 -13.42 6.96
CA SER A 19 -13.09 -13.29 7.52
C SER A 19 -12.52 -11.90 7.28
N PHE A 20 -11.88 -11.35 8.31
CA PHE A 20 -11.06 -10.13 8.22
C PHE A 20 -9.61 -10.44 7.85
N GLU A 21 -9.23 -11.70 7.84
CA GLU A 21 -7.88 -12.17 7.50
C GLU A 21 -7.78 -12.54 6.02
N GLY A 22 -6.54 -12.56 5.50
CA GLY A 22 -6.25 -12.92 4.12
C GLY A 22 -6.60 -11.81 3.12
N GLU A 23 -6.93 -12.21 1.89
CA GLU A 23 -7.19 -11.30 0.76
C GLU A 23 -8.56 -10.61 0.86
N THR A 24 -8.71 -9.74 1.85
CA THR A 24 -9.98 -9.07 2.16
C THR A 24 -9.87 -7.54 2.07
N GLY A 25 -11.00 -6.88 1.81
CA GLY A 25 -11.08 -5.40 1.83
C GLY A 25 -10.66 -4.82 3.19
N PRO A 26 -11.18 -5.32 4.33
CA PRO A 26 -10.78 -4.87 5.66
C PRO A 26 -9.28 -4.94 5.93
N TYR A 27 -8.58 -5.95 5.40
CA TYR A 27 -7.12 -6.04 5.54
C TYR A 27 -6.40 -4.84 4.91
N VAL A 28 -6.80 -4.44 3.70
CA VAL A 28 -6.23 -3.28 3.01
C VAL A 28 -6.62 -1.98 3.71
N GLN A 29 -7.88 -1.86 4.14
CA GLN A 29 -8.37 -0.71 4.91
C GLN A 29 -7.56 -0.53 6.20
N TYR A 30 -7.28 -1.62 6.93
CA TYR A 30 -6.44 -1.57 8.13
C TYR A 30 -5.02 -1.09 7.84
N ALA A 31 -4.40 -1.54 6.74
CA ALA A 31 -3.09 -1.06 6.32
C ALA A 31 -3.10 0.46 6.03
N ILE A 32 -4.15 0.97 5.38
CA ILE A 32 -4.32 2.41 5.12
C ILE A 32 -4.47 3.19 6.42
N VAL A 33 -5.31 2.73 7.35
CA VAL A 33 -5.51 3.38 8.66
C VAL A 33 -4.21 3.41 9.47
N ARG A 34 -3.42 2.32 9.41
CA ARG A 34 -2.08 2.25 10.00
C ARG A 34 -1.16 3.32 9.41
N ALA A 35 -1.11 3.46 8.09
CA ALA A 35 -0.33 4.50 7.42
C ALA A 35 -0.76 5.92 7.84
N ARG A 36 -2.08 6.19 7.89
CA ARG A 36 -2.63 7.47 8.41
C ARG A 36 -2.20 7.73 9.85
N SER A 37 -2.16 6.69 10.68
CA SER A 37 -1.75 6.80 12.08
C SER A 37 -0.27 7.18 12.22
N ILE A 38 0.61 6.74 11.30
CA ILE A 38 2.03 7.15 11.28
C ILE A 38 2.13 8.66 11.10
N PHE A 39 1.44 9.23 10.11
CA PHE A 39 1.48 10.67 9.85
C PHE A 39 0.92 11.48 11.03
N ARG A 40 -0.23 11.06 11.55
CA ARG A 40 -0.84 11.72 12.72
C ARG A 40 0.09 11.73 13.95
N LYS A 41 0.72 10.58 14.26
CA LYS A 41 1.65 10.46 15.38
C LYS A 41 2.97 11.19 15.12
N GLY A 42 3.41 11.25 13.87
CA GLY A 42 4.60 11.97 13.45
C GLY A 42 4.44 13.49 13.32
N GLY A 43 3.21 14.01 13.53
CA GLY A 43 2.94 15.45 13.40
C GLY A 43 3.13 15.99 11.97
N THR A 44 2.92 15.15 10.95
CA THR A 44 3.12 15.49 9.53
C THR A 44 1.95 15.03 8.67
N THR A 45 2.00 15.31 7.39
CA THR A 45 1.04 14.84 6.40
C THR A 45 1.72 14.01 5.32
N SER A 46 0.96 13.17 4.62
CA SER A 46 1.49 12.40 3.49
C SER A 46 2.03 13.31 2.38
N ALA A 47 1.40 14.44 2.12
CA ALA A 47 1.87 15.42 1.14
C ALA A 47 3.20 16.06 1.56
N ALA A 48 3.33 16.48 2.82
CA ALA A 48 4.59 17.02 3.34
C ALA A 48 5.71 15.99 3.33
N ALA A 49 5.41 14.74 3.65
CA ALA A 49 6.38 13.64 3.62
C ALA A 49 6.92 13.40 2.19
N LEU A 50 6.06 13.45 1.17
CA LEU A 50 6.48 13.33 -0.23
C LEU A 50 7.33 14.51 -0.69
N ALA A 51 7.00 15.73 -0.27
CA ALA A 51 7.74 16.94 -0.63
C ALA A 51 9.12 17.04 0.05
N ALA A 52 9.35 16.28 1.13
CA ALA A 52 10.60 16.30 1.89
C ALA A 52 11.73 15.46 1.25
N VAL A 53 11.43 14.66 0.21
CA VAL A 53 12.40 13.78 -0.44
C VAL A 53 12.67 14.25 -1.86
N ASP A 54 13.94 14.51 -2.16
CA ASP A 54 14.42 14.85 -3.49
C ASP A 54 15.18 13.69 -4.16
N GLY A 55 15.61 13.91 -5.40
CA GLY A 55 16.32 12.90 -6.17
C GLY A 55 17.68 12.50 -5.57
N ALA A 56 18.35 13.40 -4.84
CA ALA A 56 19.65 13.10 -4.22
C ALA A 56 19.48 12.16 -3.02
N VAL A 57 18.43 12.35 -2.22
CA VAL A 57 18.05 11.44 -1.14
C VAL A 57 17.73 10.05 -1.69
N LEU A 58 16.95 9.98 -2.77
CA LEU A 58 16.59 8.72 -3.41
C LEU A 58 17.82 7.97 -3.92
N ALA A 59 18.71 8.64 -4.65
CA ALA A 59 19.92 8.03 -5.23
C ALA A 59 20.81 7.39 -4.17
N LYS A 60 20.99 8.04 -3.02
CA LYS A 60 21.81 7.53 -1.92
C LYS A 60 21.32 6.17 -1.38
N TYR A 61 20.01 5.95 -1.34
CA TYR A 61 19.42 4.75 -0.72
C TYR A 61 19.06 3.65 -1.73
N VAL A 62 18.79 3.99 -2.99
CA VAL A 62 18.45 3.00 -4.04
C VAL A 62 19.61 2.04 -4.30
N GLU A 63 20.87 2.51 -4.18
CA GLU A 63 22.08 1.70 -4.38
C GLU A 63 22.51 0.91 -3.13
N SER A 64 21.84 1.10 -1.99
CA SER A 64 22.19 0.41 -0.74
C SER A 64 21.39 -0.88 -0.57
N GLU A 65 21.96 -1.87 0.15
CA GLU A 65 21.23 -3.09 0.52
C GLU A 65 19.98 -2.78 1.36
N GLU A 66 20.01 -1.70 2.14
CA GLU A 66 18.88 -1.24 2.94
C GLU A 66 17.71 -0.69 2.11
N GLY A 67 17.97 -0.34 0.84
CA GLY A 67 16.96 0.18 -0.08
C GLY A 67 16.15 -0.89 -0.82
N SER A 68 16.54 -2.16 -0.73
CA SER A 68 15.93 -3.22 -1.58
C SER A 68 14.46 -3.45 -1.28
N ASP A 69 14.04 -3.45 -0.02
CA ASP A 69 12.63 -3.61 0.37
C ASP A 69 11.79 -2.35 0.10
N LEU A 70 12.40 -1.16 0.19
CA LEU A 70 11.78 0.09 -0.24
C LEU A 70 11.54 0.08 -1.76
N TRP A 71 12.53 -0.38 -2.51
CA TRP A 71 12.46 -0.49 -3.95
C TRP A 71 11.35 -1.43 -4.41
N GLU A 72 11.23 -2.61 -3.79
CA GLU A 72 10.17 -3.57 -4.07
C GLU A 72 8.78 -2.96 -3.86
N LEU A 73 8.58 -2.23 -2.75
CA LEU A 73 7.33 -1.54 -2.44
C LEU A 73 7.01 -0.45 -3.48
N TRP A 74 8.01 0.33 -3.89
CA TRP A 74 7.82 1.37 -4.91
C TRP A 74 7.51 0.79 -6.28
N GLN A 75 8.20 -0.27 -6.69
CA GLN A 75 7.89 -0.97 -7.94
C GLN A 75 6.47 -1.52 -7.94
N THR A 76 6.02 -2.08 -6.82
CA THR A 76 4.63 -2.55 -6.72
C THR A 76 3.67 -1.37 -6.78
N ALA A 77 3.89 -0.31 -6.02
CA ALA A 77 3.06 0.88 -6.03
C ALA A 77 2.95 1.52 -7.43
N SER A 78 4.01 1.53 -8.22
CA SER A 78 4.02 2.11 -9.57
C SER A 78 3.12 1.38 -10.57
N LYS A 79 2.76 0.12 -10.30
CA LYS A 79 1.94 -0.71 -11.20
C LYS A 79 0.44 -0.42 -11.12
N THR A 80 -0.04 0.40 -10.18
CA THR A 80 -1.47 0.65 -9.96
C THR A 80 -2.18 1.12 -11.24
N THR A 81 -1.60 2.08 -11.98
CA THR A 81 -2.20 2.59 -13.22
C THR A 81 -2.22 1.53 -14.33
N LEU A 82 -1.12 0.81 -14.52
CA LEU A 82 -1.02 -0.26 -15.50
C LEU A 82 -2.05 -1.37 -15.26
N LEU A 83 -2.22 -1.76 -13.99
CA LEU A 83 -3.21 -2.78 -13.61
C LEU A 83 -4.64 -2.30 -13.75
N LEU A 84 -4.89 -1.00 -13.53
CA LEU A 84 -6.20 -0.41 -13.83
C LEU A 84 -6.52 -0.48 -15.32
N GLU A 85 -5.58 -0.12 -16.20
CA GLU A 85 -5.72 -0.23 -17.64
C GLU A 85 -5.99 -1.68 -18.06
N GLN A 86 -5.27 -2.64 -17.47
CA GLN A 86 -5.50 -4.06 -17.69
C GLN A 86 -6.90 -4.50 -17.25
N CYS A 87 -7.37 -4.05 -16.08
CA CYS A 87 -8.73 -4.33 -15.60
C CYS A 87 -9.78 -3.82 -16.57
N ILE A 88 -9.61 -2.63 -17.14
CA ILE A 88 -10.51 -2.04 -18.13
C ILE A 88 -10.50 -2.88 -19.43
N ALA A 89 -9.32 -3.18 -19.96
CA ALA A 89 -9.15 -3.92 -21.20
C ALA A 89 -9.73 -5.34 -21.13
N THR A 90 -9.62 -6.00 -19.96
CA THR A 90 -10.08 -7.39 -19.77
C THR A 90 -11.43 -7.49 -19.09
N ALA A 91 -12.00 -6.37 -18.60
CA ALA A 91 -13.16 -6.32 -17.72
C ALA A 91 -13.01 -7.24 -16.49
N GLU A 92 -11.79 -7.29 -15.89
CA GLU A 92 -11.43 -8.20 -14.81
C GLU A 92 -10.87 -7.44 -13.60
N PRO A 93 -11.72 -7.00 -12.64
CA PRO A 93 -11.29 -6.22 -11.46
C PRO A 93 -10.41 -7.01 -10.49
N ALA A 94 -10.34 -8.33 -10.61
CA ALA A 94 -9.53 -9.18 -9.74
C ALA A 94 -8.04 -8.83 -9.76
N TYR A 95 -7.51 -8.32 -10.86
CA TYR A 95 -6.12 -7.87 -10.93
C TYR A 95 -5.85 -6.72 -9.97
N LEU A 96 -6.74 -5.74 -9.92
CA LEU A 96 -6.59 -4.58 -9.04
C LEU A 96 -6.84 -4.96 -7.56
N ALA A 97 -7.79 -5.88 -7.30
CA ALA A 97 -8.04 -6.37 -5.95
C ALA A 97 -6.83 -7.12 -5.36
N LYS A 98 -6.20 -8.00 -6.15
CA LYS A 98 -4.98 -8.70 -5.76
C LYS A 98 -3.81 -7.74 -5.55
N HIS A 99 -3.69 -6.75 -6.43
CA HIS A 99 -2.66 -5.71 -6.31
C HIS A 99 -2.80 -4.91 -5.01
N ALA A 100 -4.01 -4.46 -4.68
CA ALA A 100 -4.27 -3.73 -3.43
C ALA A 100 -3.86 -4.55 -2.19
N PHE A 101 -4.18 -5.84 -2.20
CA PHE A 101 -3.79 -6.76 -1.13
C PHE A 101 -2.26 -6.94 -1.06
N GLN A 102 -1.59 -7.20 -2.20
CA GLN A 102 -0.13 -7.33 -2.26
C GLN A 102 0.57 -6.07 -1.74
N LEU A 103 0.09 -4.90 -2.14
CA LEU A 103 0.64 -3.62 -1.69
C LEU A 103 0.46 -3.45 -0.17
N ALA A 104 -0.69 -3.85 0.38
CA ALA A 104 -0.94 -3.82 1.81
C ALA A 104 -0.04 -4.79 2.58
N GLN A 105 0.22 -6.00 2.04
CA GLN A 105 1.16 -6.94 2.65
C GLN A 105 2.59 -6.38 2.67
N GLN A 106 3.06 -5.85 1.56
CA GLN A 106 4.40 -5.25 1.48
C GLN A 106 4.52 -4.04 2.42
N PHE A 107 3.50 -3.20 2.48
CA PHE A 107 3.47 -2.09 3.44
C PHE A 107 3.49 -2.58 4.89
N ASN A 108 2.77 -3.62 5.24
CA ASN A 108 2.80 -4.18 6.59
C ASN A 108 4.19 -4.76 6.94
N ASN A 109 4.83 -5.47 6.00
CA ASN A 109 6.19 -5.96 6.16
C ASN A 109 7.20 -4.81 6.34
N PHE A 110 7.10 -3.78 5.52
CA PHE A 110 7.89 -2.56 5.64
C PHE A 110 7.69 -1.90 7.02
N TYR A 111 6.46 -1.74 7.46
CA TYR A 111 6.14 -1.15 8.77
C TYR A 111 6.73 -1.95 9.95
N HIS A 112 6.74 -3.27 9.87
CA HIS A 112 7.32 -4.12 10.91
C HIS A 112 8.86 -4.08 10.94
N ARG A 113 9.49 -3.93 9.77
CA ARG A 113 10.96 -3.85 9.68
C ARG A 113 11.51 -2.48 10.10
N HIS A 114 10.79 -1.42 9.80
CA HIS A 114 11.26 -0.05 9.99
C HIS A 114 10.49 0.66 11.10
N HIS A 115 11.19 1.04 12.16
CA HIS A 115 10.62 1.84 13.25
C HIS A 115 10.55 3.32 12.88
N ILE A 116 9.70 3.68 11.91
CA ILE A 116 9.63 4.97 11.21
C ILE A 116 9.66 6.18 12.15
N LEU A 117 8.85 6.14 13.22
CA LEU A 117 8.73 7.27 14.14
C LEU A 117 9.95 7.42 15.06
N ASN A 118 10.65 6.31 15.33
CA ASN A 118 11.83 6.27 16.20
C ASN A 118 13.14 6.41 15.41
N GLU A 119 13.09 6.56 14.08
CA GLU A 119 14.27 6.79 13.26
C GLU A 119 14.94 8.11 13.67
N THR A 120 16.25 8.06 13.89
CA THR A 120 17.06 9.18 14.36
C THR A 120 17.74 9.95 13.24
N ASP A 121 18.06 9.27 12.13
CA ASP A 121 18.57 9.94 10.92
C ASP A 121 17.42 10.67 10.22
N PRO A 122 17.46 12.01 10.16
CA PRO A 122 16.38 12.79 9.57
C PRO A 122 16.18 12.50 8.08
N THR A 123 17.25 12.19 7.35
CA THR A 123 17.19 11.87 5.91
C THR A 123 16.51 10.53 5.68
N ARG A 124 16.91 9.52 6.46
CA ARG A 124 16.27 8.19 6.41
C ARG A 124 14.82 8.25 6.87
N LYS A 125 14.53 8.99 7.93
CA LYS A 125 13.16 9.19 8.41
C LYS A 125 12.26 9.83 7.36
N ALA A 126 12.75 10.85 6.66
CA ALA A 126 12.02 11.47 5.55
C ALA A 126 11.72 10.46 4.44
N LEU A 127 12.68 9.64 4.06
CA LEU A 127 12.52 8.58 3.06
C LEU A 127 11.49 7.52 3.48
N LEU A 128 11.56 7.05 4.74
CA LEU A 128 10.59 6.08 5.27
C LEU A 128 9.17 6.65 5.32
N LEU A 129 9.02 7.92 5.71
CA LEU A 129 7.72 8.61 5.68
C LEU A 129 7.19 8.76 4.25
N ALA A 130 8.05 9.15 3.29
CA ALA A 130 7.66 9.25 1.88
C ALA A 130 7.23 7.89 1.30
N THR A 131 7.94 6.82 1.66
CA THR A 131 7.58 5.45 1.29
C THR A 131 6.20 5.06 1.82
N ALA A 132 5.93 5.35 3.10
CA ALA A 132 4.61 5.14 3.69
C ALA A 132 3.51 5.96 2.97
N ALA A 133 3.83 7.20 2.54
CA ALA A 133 2.90 8.06 1.83
C ALA A 133 2.57 7.53 0.42
N VAL A 134 3.58 7.02 -0.31
CA VAL A 134 3.36 6.38 -1.62
C VAL A 134 2.46 5.16 -1.47
N ALA A 135 2.78 4.26 -0.53
CA ALA A 135 1.98 3.06 -0.30
C ALA A 135 0.52 3.40 0.09
N GLN A 136 0.32 4.34 1.00
CA GLN A 136 -1.00 4.81 1.39
C GLN A 136 -1.79 5.35 0.20
N ARG A 137 -1.18 6.24 -0.60
CA ARG A 137 -1.81 6.85 -1.76
C ARG A 137 -2.28 5.79 -2.76
N GLU A 138 -1.43 4.83 -3.09
CA GLU A 138 -1.75 3.82 -4.10
C GLU A 138 -2.77 2.78 -3.58
N MET A 139 -2.73 2.41 -2.28
CA MET A 139 -3.78 1.59 -1.68
C MET A 139 -5.15 2.30 -1.71
N VAL A 140 -5.20 3.58 -1.35
CA VAL A 140 -6.45 4.38 -1.41
C VAL A 140 -6.97 4.48 -2.84
N ARG A 141 -6.10 4.71 -3.82
CA ARG A 141 -6.47 4.73 -5.24
C ARG A 141 -7.03 3.39 -5.70
N ALA A 142 -6.35 2.30 -5.40
CA ALA A 142 -6.79 0.97 -5.79
C ALA A 142 -8.16 0.61 -5.19
N LEU A 143 -8.38 0.87 -3.90
CA LEU A 143 -9.68 0.67 -3.27
C LEU A 143 -10.76 1.59 -3.87
N GLY A 144 -10.43 2.87 -4.12
CA GLY A 144 -11.37 3.81 -4.72
C GLY A 144 -11.88 3.37 -6.09
N TYR A 145 -10.99 2.84 -6.95
CA TYR A 145 -11.38 2.26 -8.25
C TYR A 145 -12.27 1.01 -8.11
N LEU A 146 -12.17 0.28 -7.00
CA LEU A 146 -13.03 -0.86 -6.67
C LEU A 146 -14.34 -0.47 -5.96
N GLY A 147 -14.58 0.84 -5.75
CA GLY A 147 -15.75 1.35 -5.04
C GLY A 147 -15.70 1.13 -3.52
N ILE A 148 -14.51 0.89 -2.95
CA ILE A 148 -14.30 0.64 -1.52
C ILE A 148 -13.70 1.88 -0.88
N GLU A 149 -14.38 2.44 0.10
CA GLU A 149 -13.88 3.56 0.88
C GLU A 149 -12.83 3.14 1.91
N ALA A 150 -11.84 3.98 2.12
CA ALA A 150 -10.86 3.80 3.18
C ALA A 150 -11.26 4.63 4.41
N PRO A 151 -11.61 4.00 5.55
CA PRO A 151 -12.04 4.72 6.75
C PRO A 151 -10.87 5.51 7.38
N GLU A 152 -11.19 6.60 8.08
CA GLU A 152 -10.19 7.39 8.80
C GLU A 152 -9.63 6.66 10.04
N ARG A 153 -10.44 5.80 10.65
CA ARG A 153 -10.10 5.01 11.85
C ARG A 153 -10.78 3.63 11.78
N MET A 154 -10.11 2.66 12.33
CA MET A 154 -10.62 1.33 12.62
C MET A 154 -10.23 0.94 14.03
#